data_9edd14b2865e42ac9033e392686679d0
#
_entry.id   9edd14b2865e42ac9033e392686679d0
#
_cell.length_a   1.000
_cell.length_b   1.000
_cell.length_c   1.000
_cell.angle_alpha   90.00
_cell.angle_beta   90.00
_cell.angle_gamma   90.00
#
_symmetry.space_group_name_H-M   'P 1'
#
loop_
_entity.id
_entity.type
_entity.pdbx_description
1 polymer ?
#
loop_
_entity_poly.entity_id
_entity_poly.type
_entity_poly.pdbx_seq_one_letter_code
_entity_poly.pdbx_strand_id
1 'polypeptide(L)'
;METDGYVVLPGWWTDAGGTLATANKYLDADSGPIFNDNPTMGRNDRKRIQATVPKVAVRALFNTLQAKWPNHRVGGAVALRSLPGCQRQAAHCDYIPDDTFLESTDDTVPLLFLLALEDGTKLDVWPGSQRLVRNPRASRRVPTILRRTLTLNAGDAVVFRGDLVHAGSSYDTANTRIHVYLDSPSVPRDPNRTWIVYKHADPLLQERIDEVTE
;
A
#
# COMPACT_ATOMS: atom_id res chain seq x y z
N MET A 1 -8.93 5.60 12.30
CA MET A 1 -8.75 5.74 10.84
C MET A 1 -9.57 6.85 10.21
N GLU A 2 -10.56 7.37 10.90
CA GLU A 2 -11.50 8.35 10.32
C GLU A 2 -10.84 9.64 9.80
N THR A 3 -9.87 10.17 10.51
CA THR A 3 -9.25 11.46 10.16
C THR A 3 -8.16 11.31 9.14
N ASP A 4 -7.15 10.48 9.41
CA ASP A 4 -5.94 10.37 8.61
C ASP A 4 -5.99 9.25 7.56
N GLY A 5 -6.96 8.33 7.67
CA GLY A 5 -7.13 7.21 6.75
C GLY A 5 -6.25 6.00 7.05
N TYR A 6 -5.41 6.05 8.10
CA TYR A 6 -4.53 4.96 8.50
C TYR A 6 -4.34 4.89 10.01
N VAL A 7 -3.80 3.77 10.49
CA VAL A 7 -3.32 3.57 11.86
C VAL A 7 -2.02 2.77 11.83
N VAL A 8 -1.04 3.21 12.64
CA VAL A 8 0.19 2.44 12.89
C VAL A 8 -0.01 1.58 14.11
N LEU A 9 0.42 0.34 14.05
CA LEU A 9 0.33 -0.68 15.09
C LEU A 9 1.76 -1.10 15.50
N PRO A 10 2.38 -0.44 16.47
CA PRO A 10 3.74 -0.74 16.88
C PRO A 10 3.84 -2.14 17.51
N GLY A 11 4.87 -2.90 17.14
CA GLY A 11 5.14 -4.23 17.69
C GLY A 11 4.02 -5.24 17.51
N TRP A 12 3.18 -5.05 16.48
CA TRP A 12 1.97 -5.86 16.27
C TRP A 12 2.27 -7.33 15.97
N TRP A 13 3.40 -7.60 15.32
CA TRP A 13 3.79 -8.94 14.91
C TRP A 13 5.13 -9.35 15.54
N THR A 14 5.12 -10.36 16.39
CA THR A 14 6.30 -10.80 17.14
C THR A 14 7.23 -11.72 16.36
N ASP A 15 6.73 -12.40 15.30
CA ASP A 15 7.52 -13.29 14.45
C ASP A 15 7.87 -12.64 13.10
N ALA A 16 8.43 -11.43 13.16
CA ALA A 16 8.88 -10.74 11.96
C ALA A 16 10.02 -11.51 11.25
N GLY A 17 10.96 -12.08 12.01
CA GLY A 17 12.09 -12.84 11.47
C GLY A 17 11.69 -14.12 10.74
N GLY A 18 10.80 -14.94 11.30
CA GLY A 18 10.27 -16.13 10.64
C GLY A 18 9.43 -15.81 9.40
N THR A 19 8.68 -14.71 9.49
CA THR A 19 7.90 -14.20 8.35
C THR A 19 8.82 -13.65 7.25
N LEU A 20 9.92 -12.97 7.60
CA LEU A 20 10.95 -12.51 6.66
C LEU A 20 11.60 -13.69 5.93
N ALA A 21 12.00 -14.74 6.65
CA ALA A 21 12.58 -15.94 6.03
C ALA A 21 11.61 -16.58 5.03
N THR A 22 10.32 -16.62 5.38
CA THR A 22 9.27 -17.09 4.49
C THR A 22 9.13 -16.20 3.25
N ALA A 23 9.04 -14.87 3.43
CA ALA A 23 8.92 -13.91 2.33
C ALA A 23 10.10 -14.01 1.36
N ASN A 24 11.33 -14.10 1.88
CA ASN A 24 12.56 -14.22 1.10
C ASN A 24 12.54 -15.49 0.24
N LYS A 25 12.10 -16.63 0.78
CA LYS A 25 11.99 -17.88 0.03
C LYS A 25 11.15 -17.72 -1.25
N TYR A 26 10.03 -16.99 -1.18
CA TYR A 26 9.16 -16.78 -2.35
C TYR A 26 9.71 -15.72 -3.29
N LEU A 27 10.29 -14.65 -2.76
CA LEU A 27 10.95 -13.61 -3.57
C LEU A 27 12.14 -14.15 -4.36
N ASP A 28 12.91 -15.08 -3.78
CA ASP A 28 14.08 -15.67 -4.43
C ASP A 28 13.70 -16.77 -5.44
N ALA A 29 12.53 -17.40 -5.27
CA ALA A 29 12.04 -18.46 -6.15
C ALA A 29 11.34 -17.92 -7.41
N ASP A 30 10.46 -16.93 -7.25
CA ASP A 30 9.60 -16.45 -8.35
C ASP A 30 9.15 -15.00 -8.09
N SER A 31 10.05 -14.05 -8.25
CA SER A 31 9.72 -12.63 -8.12
C SER A 31 9.65 -11.93 -9.48
N GLY A 32 8.72 -10.99 -9.59
CA GLY A 32 8.57 -10.11 -10.73
C GLY A 32 8.49 -8.63 -10.33
N PRO A 33 8.55 -7.70 -11.27
CA PRO A 33 8.36 -6.28 -11.00
C PRO A 33 6.95 -6.01 -10.47
N ILE A 34 6.81 -5.01 -9.59
CA ILE A 34 5.52 -4.71 -8.94
C ILE A 34 4.44 -4.32 -9.95
N PHE A 35 4.78 -3.60 -10.99
CA PHE A 35 3.81 -3.07 -11.97
C PHE A 35 3.98 -3.62 -13.39
N ASN A 36 4.59 -4.78 -13.57
CA ASN A 36 4.72 -5.46 -14.86
C ASN A 36 5.01 -4.51 -16.03
N ASP A 37 6.01 -3.62 -15.87
CA ASP A 37 6.41 -2.64 -16.89
C ASP A 37 5.29 -1.65 -17.30
N ASN A 38 4.28 -1.42 -16.45
CA ASN A 38 3.25 -0.43 -16.75
C ASN A 38 3.86 0.99 -16.74
N PRO A 39 4.08 1.62 -17.92
CA PRO A 39 4.75 2.92 -18.02
C PRO A 39 3.95 4.05 -17.36
N THR A 40 2.69 3.79 -17.02
CA THR A 40 1.80 4.77 -16.41
C THR A 40 1.91 4.84 -14.89
N MET A 41 2.55 3.85 -14.26
CA MET A 41 2.82 3.81 -12.82
C MET A 41 4.16 4.46 -12.46
N GLY A 42 4.71 5.26 -13.36
CA GLY A 42 6.03 5.85 -13.21
C GLY A 42 7.12 4.81 -13.42
N ARG A 43 7.91 5.00 -14.41
CA ARG A 43 9.15 4.34 -14.78
C ARG A 43 9.37 2.93 -14.25
N ASN A 44 9.72 2.08 -15.14
CA ASN A 44 10.23 0.72 -15.01
C ASN A 44 11.17 0.57 -13.80
N ASP A 45 10.62 0.56 -12.57
CA ASP A 45 11.42 0.42 -11.36
C ASP A 45 11.71 -1.06 -11.10
N ARG A 46 12.66 -1.63 -11.88
CA ARG A 46 13.15 -3.00 -11.70
C ARG A 46 13.77 -3.27 -10.33
N LYS A 47 14.01 -2.22 -9.55
CA LYS A 47 14.54 -2.32 -8.18
C LYS A 47 13.46 -2.57 -7.14
N ARG A 48 12.22 -2.77 -7.57
CA ARG A 48 11.11 -3.10 -6.69
C ARG A 48 10.42 -4.36 -7.20
N ILE A 49 10.62 -5.45 -6.47
CA ILE A 49 10.12 -6.77 -6.84
C ILE A 49 9.08 -7.27 -5.86
N GLN A 50 8.23 -8.17 -6.34
CA GLN A 50 7.18 -8.79 -5.55
C GLN A 50 7.07 -10.29 -5.84
N ALA A 51 6.55 -11.02 -4.85
CA ALA A 51 6.15 -12.42 -5.02
C ALA A 51 4.87 -12.70 -4.23
N THR A 52 3.99 -13.52 -4.78
CA THR A 52 2.81 -14.00 -4.05
C THR A 52 3.24 -14.99 -2.96
N VAL A 53 2.79 -14.77 -1.73
CA VAL A 53 3.02 -15.68 -0.61
C VAL A 53 1.74 -16.48 -0.36
N PRO A 54 1.78 -17.84 -0.49
CA PRO A 54 0.61 -18.67 -0.25
C PRO A 54 0.12 -18.53 1.19
N LYS A 55 -1.21 -18.51 1.38
CA LYS A 55 -1.84 -18.39 2.71
C LYS A 55 -1.32 -19.42 3.71
N VAL A 56 -1.06 -20.64 3.25
CA VAL A 56 -0.54 -21.72 4.12
C VAL A 56 0.81 -21.40 4.72
N ALA A 57 1.65 -20.65 3.99
CA ALA A 57 3.01 -20.29 4.43
C ALA A 57 3.01 -19.19 5.52
N VAL A 58 1.95 -18.37 5.56
CA VAL A 58 1.76 -17.28 6.54
C VAL A 58 0.43 -17.41 7.28
N ARG A 59 0.03 -18.67 7.58
CA ARG A 59 -1.27 -19.01 8.17
C ARG A 59 -1.54 -18.27 9.49
N ALA A 60 -0.53 -18.16 10.35
CA ALA A 60 -0.66 -17.46 11.64
C ALA A 60 -1.03 -15.99 11.43
N LEU A 61 -0.34 -15.31 10.50
CA LEU A 61 -0.63 -13.92 10.14
C LEU A 61 -2.08 -13.79 9.63
N PHE A 62 -2.51 -14.68 8.72
CA PHE A 62 -3.87 -14.66 8.18
C PHE A 62 -4.94 -14.86 9.25
N ASN A 63 -4.74 -15.82 10.17
CA ASN A 63 -5.67 -16.07 11.27
C ASN A 63 -5.78 -14.86 12.18
N THR A 64 -4.67 -14.20 12.50
CA THR A 64 -4.64 -13.00 13.33
C THR A 64 -5.34 -11.83 12.64
N LEU A 65 -5.11 -11.63 11.34
CA LEU A 65 -5.81 -10.62 10.55
C LEU A 65 -7.31 -10.87 10.50
N GLN A 66 -7.74 -12.11 10.21
CA GLN A 66 -9.15 -12.47 10.13
C GLN A 66 -9.86 -12.30 11.48
N ALA A 67 -9.20 -12.64 12.58
CA ALA A 67 -9.75 -12.42 13.92
C ALA A 67 -9.89 -10.93 14.27
N LYS A 68 -8.95 -10.10 13.82
CA LYS A 68 -8.95 -8.65 14.10
C LYS A 68 -9.96 -7.89 13.23
N TRP A 69 -10.15 -8.31 11.97
CA TRP A 69 -11.07 -7.71 11.00
C TRP A 69 -12.07 -8.74 10.48
N PRO A 70 -13.04 -9.19 11.32
CA PRO A 70 -13.95 -10.29 10.98
C PRO A 70 -14.89 -9.98 9.81
N ASN A 71 -15.19 -8.71 9.59
CA ASN A 71 -16.07 -8.26 8.51
C ASN A 71 -15.35 -8.14 7.15
N HIS A 72 -14.02 -8.36 7.12
CA HIS A 72 -13.22 -8.33 5.91
C HIS A 72 -12.76 -9.74 5.56
N ARG A 73 -12.58 -9.99 4.28
CA ARG A 73 -11.95 -11.20 3.79
C ARG A 73 -10.45 -10.95 3.63
N VAL A 74 -9.63 -11.71 4.36
CA VAL A 74 -8.18 -11.67 4.16
C VAL A 74 -7.87 -12.21 2.76
N GLY A 75 -7.44 -11.32 1.87
CA GLY A 75 -7.14 -11.57 0.47
C GLY A 75 -5.79 -12.25 0.24
N GLY A 76 -5.09 -11.86 -0.80
CA GLY A 76 -3.74 -12.32 -1.08
C GLY A 76 -2.67 -11.63 -0.21
N ALA A 77 -1.61 -12.37 0.13
CA ALA A 77 -0.40 -11.79 0.68
C ALA A 77 0.67 -11.66 -0.41
N VAL A 78 1.33 -10.52 -0.45
CA VAL A 78 2.41 -10.23 -1.38
C VAL A 78 3.64 -9.81 -0.59
N ALA A 79 4.75 -10.53 -0.78
CA ALA A 79 6.05 -10.08 -0.32
C ALA A 79 6.58 -9.03 -1.29
N LEU A 80 7.01 -7.90 -0.76
CA LEU A 80 7.56 -6.78 -1.51
C LEU A 80 8.99 -6.56 -1.07
N ARG A 81 9.94 -6.51 -2.01
CA ARG A 81 11.34 -6.14 -1.74
C ARG A 81 11.72 -4.92 -2.57
N SER A 82 12.14 -3.87 -1.88
CA SER A 82 12.78 -2.71 -2.50
C SER A 82 14.29 -2.90 -2.44
N LEU A 83 14.97 -2.73 -3.57
CA LEU A 83 16.42 -2.82 -3.68
C LEU A 83 17.05 -1.43 -3.54
N PRO A 84 18.36 -1.33 -3.22
CA PRO A 84 19.04 -0.05 -3.07
C PRO A 84 18.90 0.84 -4.31
N GLY A 85 18.57 2.11 -4.10
CA GLY A 85 18.35 3.11 -5.13
C GLY A 85 17.03 2.94 -5.89
N CYS A 86 16.05 2.19 -5.33
CA CYS A 86 14.69 2.22 -5.88
C CYS A 86 14.06 3.58 -5.66
N GLN A 87 13.32 4.05 -6.66
CA GLN A 87 12.66 5.35 -6.61
C GLN A 87 11.29 5.23 -5.93
N ARG A 88 10.75 6.37 -5.49
CA ARG A 88 9.37 6.43 -5.00
C ARG A 88 8.39 6.04 -6.11
N GLN A 89 7.34 5.33 -5.73
CA GLN A 89 6.21 5.07 -6.61
C GLN A 89 5.39 6.34 -6.86
N ALA A 90 4.67 6.38 -7.96
CA ALA A 90 3.62 7.37 -8.16
C ALA A 90 2.56 7.25 -7.05
N ALA A 91 2.04 8.39 -6.58
CA ALA A 91 0.97 8.42 -5.61
C ALA A 91 -0.32 7.79 -6.18
N HIS A 92 -0.89 6.83 -5.46
CA HIS A 92 -2.01 6.01 -5.94
C HIS A 92 -2.90 5.52 -4.81
N CYS A 93 -4.07 4.99 -5.18
CA CYS A 93 -4.92 4.15 -4.35
C CYS A 93 -5.01 2.76 -4.98
N ASP A 94 -5.03 1.71 -4.16
CA ASP A 94 -5.16 0.33 -4.64
C ASP A 94 -6.60 -0.03 -5.03
N TYR A 95 -7.56 0.77 -4.59
CA TYR A 95 -8.96 0.64 -4.99
C TYR A 95 -9.39 1.88 -5.77
N ILE A 96 -10.16 1.65 -6.85
CA ILE A 96 -10.73 2.73 -7.63
C ILE A 96 -11.95 3.26 -6.86
N PRO A 97 -12.04 4.56 -6.62
CA PRO A 97 -13.20 5.16 -5.96
C PRO A 97 -14.40 5.26 -6.94
N ASP A 98 -14.90 4.10 -7.38
CA ASP A 98 -16.13 3.98 -8.14
C ASP A 98 -17.38 4.08 -7.24
N ASP A 99 -18.56 4.03 -7.84
CA ASP A 99 -19.82 4.19 -7.11
C ASP A 99 -19.97 3.16 -5.99
N THR A 100 -19.61 1.90 -6.24
CA THR A 100 -19.66 0.84 -5.23
C THR A 100 -18.75 1.14 -4.03
N PHE A 101 -17.56 1.65 -4.31
CA PHE A 101 -16.64 2.07 -3.25
C PHE A 101 -17.17 3.29 -2.48
N LEU A 102 -17.77 4.24 -3.20
CA LEU A 102 -18.33 5.46 -2.61
C LEU A 102 -19.50 5.18 -1.64
N GLU A 103 -20.25 4.11 -1.87
CA GLU A 103 -21.33 3.65 -1.02
C GLU A 103 -20.87 2.88 0.23
N SER A 104 -19.59 2.49 0.30
CA SER A 104 -19.04 1.76 1.45
C SER A 104 -19.00 2.64 2.71
N THR A 105 -19.36 2.05 3.85
CA THR A 105 -19.24 2.66 5.17
C THR A 105 -17.85 2.45 5.77
N ASP A 106 -17.53 3.08 6.89
CA ASP A 106 -16.24 2.88 7.58
C ASP A 106 -16.01 1.42 8.02
N ASP A 107 -17.08 0.66 8.27
CA ASP A 107 -17.00 -0.76 8.65
C ASP A 107 -16.87 -1.70 7.45
N THR A 108 -17.18 -1.23 6.25
CA THR A 108 -17.18 -2.03 5.02
C THR A 108 -16.17 -1.54 3.99
N VAL A 109 -15.48 -0.43 4.24
CA VAL A 109 -14.44 0.04 3.33
C VAL A 109 -13.29 -0.97 3.26
N PRO A 110 -12.80 -1.31 2.06
CA PRO A 110 -11.63 -2.16 1.93
C PRO A 110 -10.42 -1.56 2.65
N LEU A 111 -9.64 -2.41 3.28
CA LEU A 111 -8.43 -2.03 3.99
C LEU A 111 -7.21 -2.70 3.38
N LEU A 112 -6.08 -2.09 3.61
CA LEU A 112 -4.76 -2.58 3.25
C LEU A 112 -3.95 -2.73 4.52
N PHE A 113 -3.19 -3.80 4.60
CA PHE A 113 -2.30 -4.09 5.72
C PHE A 113 -0.87 -4.23 5.21
N LEU A 114 0.04 -3.46 5.77
CA LEU A 114 1.48 -3.56 5.49
C LEU A 114 2.20 -3.92 6.77
N LEU A 115 2.94 -5.01 6.76
CA LEU A 115 3.78 -5.49 7.84
C LEU A 115 5.25 -5.24 7.51
N ALA A 116 5.94 -4.50 8.36
CA ALA A 116 7.39 -4.33 8.29
C ALA A 116 8.08 -5.63 8.76
N LEU A 117 8.93 -6.19 7.92
CA LEU A 117 9.73 -7.36 8.25
C LEU A 117 11.18 -6.99 8.62
N GLU A 118 11.59 -5.78 8.27
CA GLU A 118 12.91 -5.22 8.54
C GLU A 118 12.75 -3.78 9.05
N ASP A 119 13.69 -3.34 9.86
CA ASP A 119 13.75 -1.97 10.36
C ASP A 119 13.88 -0.98 9.20
N GLY A 120 13.34 0.23 9.39
CA GLY A 120 13.38 1.26 8.38
C GLY A 120 12.44 1.02 7.19
N THR A 121 11.43 0.15 7.34
CA THR A 121 10.36 0.00 6.34
C THR A 121 9.60 1.32 6.21
N LYS A 122 9.45 1.81 4.97
CA LYS A 122 8.85 3.13 4.70
C LYS A 122 7.60 3.01 3.84
N LEU A 123 6.60 3.81 4.18
CA LEU A 123 5.40 4.04 3.36
C LEU A 123 5.10 5.54 3.33
N ASP A 124 4.98 6.10 2.14
CA ASP A 124 4.49 7.47 1.98
C ASP A 124 2.97 7.46 1.97
N VAL A 125 2.35 8.35 2.74
CA VAL A 125 0.90 8.51 2.83
C VAL A 125 0.52 9.98 2.71
N TRP A 126 -0.69 10.25 2.22
CA TRP A 126 -1.32 11.57 2.22
C TRP A 126 -2.50 11.55 3.20
N PRO A 127 -2.27 11.91 4.47
CA PRO A 127 -3.31 11.83 5.50
C PRO A 127 -4.56 12.63 5.14
N GLY A 128 -5.74 12.02 5.27
CA GLY A 128 -7.01 12.68 4.93
C GLY A 128 -7.40 12.66 3.46
N SER A 129 -6.53 12.16 2.57
CA SER A 129 -6.79 12.12 1.12
C SER A 129 -7.99 11.27 0.73
N GLN A 130 -8.35 10.24 1.51
CA GLN A 130 -9.53 9.41 1.29
C GLN A 130 -10.83 10.21 1.19
N ARG A 131 -10.90 11.37 1.86
CA ARG A 131 -12.06 12.25 1.79
C ARG A 131 -12.13 13.03 0.47
N LEU A 132 -10.99 13.29 -0.14
CA LEU A 132 -10.89 14.04 -1.39
C LEU A 132 -11.07 13.13 -2.60
N VAL A 133 -10.49 11.94 -2.59
CA VAL A 133 -10.61 11.00 -3.72
C VAL A 133 -12.04 10.51 -3.92
N ARG A 134 -12.84 10.45 -2.85
CA ARG A 134 -14.27 10.14 -2.91
C ARG A 134 -15.12 11.25 -3.55
N ASN A 135 -14.58 12.45 -3.72
CA ASN A 135 -15.26 13.56 -4.34
C ASN A 135 -14.54 13.95 -5.63
N PRO A 136 -15.10 13.69 -6.82
CA PRO A 136 -14.45 13.99 -8.10
C PRO A 136 -14.00 15.45 -8.26
N ARG A 137 -14.73 16.40 -7.64
CA ARG A 137 -14.36 17.83 -7.67
C ARG A 137 -13.23 18.16 -6.71
N ALA A 138 -13.12 17.43 -5.62
CA ALA A 138 -12.09 17.65 -4.59
C ALA A 138 -10.82 16.81 -4.84
N SER A 139 -10.88 15.76 -5.67
CA SER A 139 -9.74 14.88 -5.97
C SER A 139 -8.54 15.65 -6.54
N ARG A 140 -8.79 16.74 -7.27
CA ARG A 140 -7.75 17.66 -7.78
C ARG A 140 -6.95 18.35 -6.68
N ARG A 141 -7.40 18.33 -5.42
CA ARG A 141 -6.72 18.93 -4.27
C ARG A 141 -5.82 17.95 -3.51
N VAL A 142 -5.84 16.67 -3.86
CA VAL A 142 -4.99 15.67 -3.21
C VAL A 142 -3.51 16.05 -3.27
N PRO A 143 -2.99 16.55 -4.41
CA PRO A 143 -1.60 16.98 -4.48
C PRO A 143 -1.22 18.11 -3.51
N THR A 144 -2.19 18.88 -3.01
CA THR A 144 -1.93 19.98 -2.05
C THR A 144 -1.81 19.52 -0.59
N ILE A 145 -2.14 18.25 -0.31
CA ILE A 145 -1.99 17.67 1.03
C ILE A 145 -0.54 17.27 1.24
N LEU A 146 0.01 17.66 2.39
CA LEU A 146 1.39 17.30 2.74
C LEU A 146 1.53 15.79 2.88
N ARG A 147 2.46 15.22 2.12
CA ARG A 147 2.89 13.84 2.27
C ARG A 147 3.57 13.63 3.61
N ARG A 148 3.32 12.47 4.22
CA ARG A 148 4.03 11.99 5.40
C ARG A 148 4.69 10.65 5.08
N THR A 149 5.96 10.51 5.37
CA THR A 149 6.65 9.22 5.31
C THR A 149 6.54 8.55 6.68
N LEU A 150 5.88 7.39 6.72
CA LEU A 150 5.87 6.52 7.88
C LEU A 150 7.14 5.68 7.84
N THR A 151 7.85 5.60 8.98
CA THR A 151 9.01 4.71 9.15
C THR A 151 8.66 3.70 10.24
N LEU A 152 8.78 2.43 9.92
CA LEU A 152 8.37 1.30 10.73
C LEU A 152 9.59 0.45 11.09
N ASN A 153 9.59 -0.13 12.30
CA ASN A 153 10.54 -1.14 12.71
C ASN A 153 9.99 -2.55 12.37
N ALA A 154 10.86 -3.55 12.38
CA ALA A 154 10.45 -4.93 12.19
C ALA A 154 9.38 -5.33 13.22
N GLY A 155 8.28 -5.89 12.75
CA GLY A 155 7.11 -6.24 13.56
C GLY A 155 6.05 -5.15 13.68
N ASP A 156 6.35 -3.90 13.32
CA ASP A 156 5.33 -2.86 13.21
C ASP A 156 4.44 -3.12 11.98
N ALA A 157 3.19 -2.70 12.08
CA ALA A 157 2.28 -2.74 10.96
C ALA A 157 1.58 -1.39 10.76
N VAL A 158 1.11 -1.16 9.55
CA VAL A 158 0.17 -0.07 9.24
C VAL A 158 -1.04 -0.65 8.54
N VAL A 159 -2.21 -0.23 9.00
CA VAL A 159 -3.50 -0.50 8.35
C VAL A 159 -4.02 0.79 7.79
N PHE A 160 -4.44 0.77 6.55
CA PHE A 160 -4.95 1.97 5.89
C PHE A 160 -6.11 1.64 4.94
N ARG A 161 -6.90 2.66 4.67
CA ARG A 161 -8.08 2.55 3.81
C ARG A 161 -7.66 2.36 2.35
N GLY A 162 -8.42 1.59 1.59
CA GLY A 162 -8.18 1.35 0.17
C GLY A 162 -8.23 2.61 -0.71
N ASP A 163 -8.91 3.67 -0.23
CA ASP A 163 -9.01 4.98 -0.85
C ASP A 163 -7.99 6.00 -0.32
N LEU A 164 -7.13 5.63 0.63
CA LEU A 164 -6.04 6.50 1.06
C LEU A 164 -4.97 6.55 -0.04
N VAL A 165 -4.60 7.76 -0.44
CA VAL A 165 -3.48 7.95 -1.35
C VAL A 165 -2.19 7.60 -0.62
N HIS A 166 -1.40 6.73 -1.24
CA HIS A 166 -0.12 6.27 -0.72
C HIS A 166 0.88 5.98 -1.83
N ALA A 167 2.12 5.73 -1.45
CA ALA A 167 3.19 5.31 -2.35
C ALA A 167 4.26 4.52 -1.60
N GLY A 168 4.88 3.55 -2.24
CA GLY A 168 6.12 2.97 -1.73
C GLY A 168 7.23 4.00 -1.81
N SER A 169 7.91 4.25 -0.68
CA SER A 169 9.01 5.21 -0.57
C SER A 169 10.27 4.74 -1.29
N SER A 170 11.21 5.65 -1.55
CA SER A 170 12.56 5.31 -2.01
C SER A 170 13.39 4.66 -0.89
N TYR A 171 14.37 3.82 -1.29
CA TYR A 171 15.24 3.12 -0.37
C TYR A 171 16.70 3.15 -0.85
N ASP A 172 17.61 3.41 0.08
CA ASP A 172 19.07 3.36 -0.13
C ASP A 172 19.66 1.98 0.23
N THR A 173 18.93 1.20 1.02
CA THR A 173 19.26 -0.19 1.40
C THR A 173 18.11 -1.12 1.01
N ALA A 174 18.37 -2.42 0.90
CA ALA A 174 17.29 -3.37 0.67
C ALA A 174 16.31 -3.38 1.84
N ASN A 175 15.01 -3.55 1.54
CA ASN A 175 13.98 -3.64 2.57
C ASN A 175 12.82 -4.52 2.10
N THR A 176 12.43 -5.47 2.94
CA THR A 176 11.39 -6.45 2.67
C THR A 176 10.19 -6.23 3.63
N ARG A 177 8.99 -6.33 3.08
CA ARG A 177 7.72 -6.19 3.81
C ARG A 177 6.67 -7.10 3.21
N ILE A 178 5.60 -7.38 3.96
CA ILE A 178 4.40 -8.04 3.44
C ILE A 178 3.26 -7.05 3.33
N HIS A 179 2.58 -7.11 2.19
CA HIS A 179 1.34 -6.40 1.92
C HIS A 179 0.19 -7.41 1.84
N VAL A 180 -0.92 -7.14 2.54
CA VAL A 180 -2.11 -8.00 2.56
C VAL A 180 -3.33 -7.14 2.28
N TYR A 181 -4.20 -7.62 1.41
CA TYR A 181 -5.49 -7.01 1.16
C TYR A 181 -6.53 -7.54 2.15
N LEU A 182 -7.27 -6.64 2.75
CA LEU A 182 -8.44 -6.91 3.57
C LEU A 182 -9.66 -6.47 2.76
N ASP A 183 -10.08 -7.36 1.86
CA ASP A 183 -11.14 -7.08 0.90
C ASP A 183 -12.49 -6.98 1.62
N SER A 184 -13.29 -5.99 1.24
CA SER A 184 -14.69 -5.92 1.65
C SER A 184 -15.55 -6.85 0.78
N PRO A 185 -16.53 -7.55 1.37
CA PRO A 185 -17.47 -8.36 0.58
C PRO A 185 -18.30 -7.52 -0.41
N SER A 186 -18.54 -6.25 -0.11
CA SER A 186 -19.37 -5.35 -0.92
C SER A 186 -18.59 -4.55 -1.97
N VAL A 187 -17.24 -4.53 -1.89
CA VAL A 187 -16.40 -3.77 -2.81
C VAL A 187 -15.39 -4.68 -3.47
N PRO A 188 -15.66 -5.18 -4.68
CA PRO A 188 -14.73 -6.06 -5.39
C PRO A 188 -13.45 -5.31 -5.77
N ARG A 189 -12.32 -5.94 -5.57
CA ARG A 189 -11.02 -5.43 -6.00
C ARG A 189 -10.67 -5.95 -7.39
N ASP A 190 -10.34 -5.05 -8.31
CA ASP A 190 -9.71 -5.41 -9.57
C ASP A 190 -8.18 -5.38 -9.38
N PRO A 191 -7.50 -6.53 -9.36
CA PRO A 191 -6.06 -6.61 -9.12
C PRO A 191 -5.22 -5.95 -10.21
N ASN A 192 -5.80 -5.67 -11.38
CA ASN A 192 -5.11 -5.08 -12.53
C ASN A 192 -5.33 -3.56 -12.63
N ARG A 193 -6.07 -2.96 -11.71
CA ARG A 193 -6.41 -1.54 -11.76
C ARG A 193 -6.00 -0.84 -10.47
N THR A 194 -5.21 0.19 -10.64
CA THR A 194 -4.77 1.11 -9.57
C THR A 194 -5.13 2.52 -9.98
N TRP A 195 -5.70 3.29 -9.06
CA TRP A 195 -6.06 4.68 -9.33
C TRP A 195 -4.85 5.59 -9.06
N ILE A 196 -4.31 6.20 -10.12
CA ILE A 196 -3.14 7.08 -10.04
C ILE A 196 -3.59 8.53 -9.95
N VAL A 197 -3.19 9.20 -8.88
CA VAL A 197 -3.61 10.57 -8.55
C VAL A 197 -3.28 11.56 -9.66
N TYR A 198 -2.07 11.50 -10.19
CA TYR A 198 -1.58 12.48 -11.17
C TYR A 198 -2.24 12.41 -12.54
N LYS A 199 -2.86 11.30 -12.91
CA LYS A 199 -3.64 11.20 -14.15
C LYS A 199 -4.90 12.06 -14.14
N HIS A 200 -5.34 12.44 -12.95
CA HIS A 200 -6.56 13.21 -12.71
C HIS A 200 -6.26 14.61 -12.16
N ALA A 201 -4.98 14.94 -11.92
CA ALA A 201 -4.55 16.26 -11.50
C ALA A 201 -4.37 17.19 -12.69
N ASP A 202 -4.57 18.48 -12.46
CA ASP A 202 -4.25 19.54 -13.42
C ASP A 202 -2.75 19.47 -13.77
N PRO A 203 -2.35 19.50 -15.06
CA PRO A 203 -0.96 19.48 -15.48
C PRO A 203 -0.08 20.54 -14.80
N LEU A 204 -0.61 21.71 -14.50
CA LEU A 204 0.10 22.79 -13.78
C LEU A 204 0.39 22.44 -12.30
N LEU A 205 -0.39 21.52 -11.71
CA LEU A 205 -0.12 21.00 -10.36
C LEU A 205 0.93 19.89 -10.39
N GLN A 206 1.10 19.21 -11.52
CA GLN A 206 2.10 18.17 -11.71
C GLN A 206 3.52 18.75 -11.58
N GLU A 207 3.81 19.87 -12.27
CA GLU A 207 5.11 20.54 -12.20
C GLU A 207 5.47 20.96 -10.77
N ARG A 208 4.51 21.52 -10.02
CA ARG A 208 4.72 21.90 -8.61
C ARG A 208 4.94 20.74 -7.65
N ILE A 209 4.39 19.57 -7.96
CA ILE A 209 4.57 18.38 -7.14
C ILE A 209 5.95 17.79 -7.37
N ASP A 210 6.42 17.79 -8.59
CA ASP A 210 7.75 17.32 -8.95
C ASP A 210 8.83 18.21 -8.32
N GLU A 211 8.62 19.53 -8.26
CA GLU A 211 9.51 20.51 -7.59
C GLU A 211 9.57 20.35 -6.04
N VAL A 212 8.50 19.90 -5.40
CA VAL A 212 8.43 19.73 -3.93
C VAL A 212 8.89 18.33 -3.50
N THR A 213 9.07 17.41 -4.46
CA THR A 213 9.40 16.00 -4.18
C THR A 213 10.84 15.61 -4.57
N GLU A 214 11.64 16.55 -5.10
CA GLU A 214 13.10 16.46 -5.21
C GLU A 214 13.77 16.94 -3.91
#